data_9a8bbbe2e68a672639364606e7b9cf9c
#
_entry.id   9a8bbbe2e68a672639364606e7b9cf9c
#
_cell.length_a   1.000
_cell.length_b   1.000
_cell.length_c   1.000
_cell.angle_alpha   90.00
_cell.angle_beta   90.00
_cell.angle_gamma   90.00
#
_symmetry.space_group_name_H-M   'P 1'
#
loop_
_entity.id
_entity.type
_entity.pdbx_description
1 polymer ?
#
loop_
_entity_poly.entity_id
_entity_poly.type
_entity_poly.pdbx_seq_one_letter_code
_entity_poly.pdbx_strand_id
1 'polypeptide(L)'
;FGVPYATDPDHSDVPRSAARPLRYMDRYVTVKQGDVMYITEALAQLEGIERGPAGNTAVAAAFALAQELPEDAVIVVSETEYTGAGKHIQPQMAFARENGIEIKFGDPDKEDKPGVNLVLPKDPSYLRIQEADIKRFRESLIKKSCKKHGVTNPTAEDLQFLADETKTDIEFVKNALGL
;
A
#
# COMPACT_ATOMS: atom_id res chain seq x y z
N PHE A 1 11.50 4.29 -8.70
CA PHE A 1 10.39 3.63 -9.36
C PHE A 1 10.45 2.12 -9.11
N GLY A 2 9.47 1.56 -8.43
CA GLY A 2 9.20 0.12 -8.44
C GLY A 2 9.96 -0.73 -7.45
N VAL A 3 10.36 -0.22 -6.31
CA VAL A 3 10.79 -1.09 -5.23
C VAL A 3 9.62 -1.35 -4.30
N PRO A 4 9.13 -2.59 -4.18
CA PRO A 4 7.96 -2.92 -3.38
C PRO A 4 8.29 -3.00 -1.88
N TYR A 5 8.82 -1.93 -1.30
CA TYR A 5 9.24 -1.89 0.10
C TYR A 5 8.13 -2.23 1.08
N ALA A 6 6.90 -1.86 0.74
CA ALA A 6 5.77 -2.03 1.65
C ALA A 6 5.21 -3.45 1.68
N THR A 7 5.60 -4.32 0.76
CA THR A 7 5.00 -5.65 0.59
C THR A 7 5.84 -6.79 1.15
N ASP A 8 7.08 -6.52 1.56
CA ASP A 8 7.94 -7.51 2.21
C ASP A 8 8.26 -7.10 3.65
N PRO A 9 7.55 -7.65 4.64
CA PRO A 9 7.75 -7.31 6.05
C PRO A 9 9.09 -7.79 6.61
N ASP A 10 9.78 -8.68 5.93
CA ASP A 10 11.04 -9.24 6.38
C ASP A 10 12.25 -8.50 5.83
N HIS A 11 12.05 -7.63 4.86
CA HIS A 11 13.11 -6.77 4.34
C HIS A 11 13.57 -5.77 5.41
N SER A 12 14.88 -5.55 5.56
CA SER A 12 15.47 -4.71 6.61
C SER A 12 15.01 -3.26 6.55
N ASP A 13 14.75 -2.77 5.34
CA ASP A 13 14.38 -1.38 5.07
C ASP A 13 12.86 -1.16 5.01
N VAL A 14 12.07 -2.22 5.21
CA VAL A 14 10.62 -2.06 5.29
C VAL A 14 10.30 -1.16 6.48
N PRO A 15 9.70 -0.01 6.26
CA PRO A 15 9.39 0.91 7.33
C PRO A 15 8.52 0.23 8.39
N ARG A 16 8.87 0.42 9.64
CA ARG A 16 8.07 -0.02 10.79
C ARG A 16 6.63 0.48 10.74
N SER A 17 6.38 1.51 9.94
CA SER A 17 5.07 2.07 9.69
C SER A 17 4.10 1.10 9.00
N ALA A 18 4.57 0.17 8.19
CA ALA A 18 3.70 -0.82 7.55
C ALA A 18 3.14 -1.86 8.55
N ALA A 19 3.85 -2.13 9.65
CA ALA A 19 3.43 -3.10 10.65
C ALA A 19 2.64 -2.49 11.82
N ARG A 20 2.82 -1.19 12.09
CA ARG A 20 2.21 -0.51 13.25
C ARG A 20 0.68 -0.51 13.29
N PRO A 21 -0.03 -0.30 12.18
CA PRO A 21 -1.48 -0.23 12.22
C PRO A 21 -2.19 -1.59 12.13
N LEU A 22 -1.49 -2.73 12.19
CA LEU A 22 -2.08 -4.06 12.01
C LEU A 22 -3.26 -4.34 12.94
N ARG A 23 -3.24 -3.78 14.16
CA ARG A 23 -4.35 -3.82 15.10
C ARG A 23 -5.67 -3.27 14.52
N TYR A 24 -5.58 -2.30 13.59
CA TYR A 24 -6.71 -1.60 13.02
C TYR A 24 -6.98 -1.97 11.56
N MET A 25 -6.17 -2.85 10.97
CA MET A 25 -6.26 -3.20 9.55
C MET A 25 -7.00 -4.52 9.35
N ASP A 26 -7.96 -4.50 8.44
CA ASP A 26 -8.63 -5.69 7.93
C ASP A 26 -7.96 -6.23 6.66
N ARG A 27 -7.59 -5.31 5.77
CA ARG A 27 -6.93 -5.61 4.49
C ARG A 27 -5.73 -4.69 4.31
N TYR A 28 -4.75 -5.16 3.58
CA TYR A 28 -3.64 -4.37 3.09
C TYR A 28 -3.53 -4.58 1.58
N VAL A 29 -3.65 -3.49 0.84
CA VAL A 29 -3.64 -3.53 -0.61
C VAL A 29 -2.57 -2.59 -1.16
N THR A 30 -2.11 -2.89 -2.36
CA THR A 30 -1.21 -2.03 -3.14
C THR A 30 -1.86 -1.65 -4.45
N VAL A 31 -1.42 -0.53 -5.00
CA VAL A 31 -1.78 -0.04 -6.32
C VAL A 31 -0.51 0.20 -7.13
N LYS A 32 -0.62 0.15 -8.43
CA LYS A 32 0.50 0.47 -9.31
C LYS A 32 0.77 1.97 -9.33
N GLN A 33 2.01 2.35 -9.56
CA GLN A 33 2.39 3.77 -9.65
C GLN A 33 1.64 4.49 -10.79
N GLY A 34 1.41 3.80 -11.89
CA GLY A 34 0.64 4.35 -13.02
C GLY A 34 -0.80 4.67 -12.64
N ASP A 35 -1.44 3.84 -11.81
CA ASP A 35 -2.79 4.09 -11.29
C ASP A 35 -2.85 5.37 -10.47
N VAL A 36 -1.85 5.56 -9.61
CA VAL A 36 -1.74 6.75 -8.76
C VAL A 36 -1.53 8.02 -9.60
N MET A 37 -0.67 7.95 -10.62
CA MET A 37 -0.44 9.07 -11.53
C MET A 37 -1.70 9.42 -12.33
N TYR A 38 -2.39 8.40 -12.84
CA TYR A 38 -3.65 8.58 -13.57
C TYR A 38 -4.72 9.28 -12.71
N ILE A 39 -4.95 8.78 -11.49
CA ILE A 39 -5.94 9.36 -10.57
C ILE A 39 -5.55 10.78 -10.17
N THR A 40 -4.27 11.06 -9.98
CA THR A 40 -3.80 12.42 -9.65
C THR A 40 -4.21 13.43 -10.72
N GLU A 41 -4.04 13.11 -11.99
CA GLU A 41 -4.48 13.98 -13.09
C GLU A 41 -6.01 14.00 -13.23
N ALA A 42 -6.67 12.86 -13.11
CA ALA A 42 -8.12 12.79 -13.22
C ALA A 42 -8.83 13.66 -12.17
N LEU A 43 -8.40 13.59 -10.91
CA LEU A 43 -8.96 14.42 -9.84
C LEU A 43 -8.72 15.91 -10.07
N ALA A 44 -7.53 16.29 -10.51
CA ALA A 44 -7.22 17.69 -10.80
C ALA A 44 -8.07 18.23 -11.96
N GLN A 45 -8.25 17.44 -13.03
CA GLN A 45 -8.95 17.87 -14.23
C GLN A 45 -10.49 17.81 -14.10
N LEU A 46 -11.02 16.80 -13.43
CA LEU A 46 -12.46 16.57 -13.37
C LEU A 46 -13.12 17.19 -12.14
N GLU A 47 -12.42 17.18 -11.01
CA GLU A 47 -12.96 17.61 -9.70
C GLU A 47 -12.30 18.89 -9.17
N GLY A 48 -11.25 19.37 -9.80
CA GLY A 48 -10.47 20.51 -9.30
C GLY A 48 -9.71 20.23 -8.00
N ILE A 49 -9.51 18.95 -7.66
CA ILE A 49 -8.82 18.51 -6.45
C ILE A 49 -7.35 18.30 -6.77
N GLU A 50 -6.53 19.27 -6.39
CA GLU A 50 -5.08 19.22 -6.59
C GLU A 50 -4.37 18.63 -5.37
N ARG A 51 -4.06 17.35 -5.41
CA ARG A 51 -3.25 16.62 -4.43
C ARG A 51 -2.09 15.92 -5.11
N GLY A 52 -1.01 15.67 -4.37
CA GLY A 52 0.13 14.94 -4.90
C GLY A 52 -0.11 13.43 -5.04
N PRO A 53 0.69 12.74 -5.84
CA PRO A 53 0.56 11.29 -6.02
C PRO A 53 0.65 10.50 -4.71
N ALA A 54 1.41 10.97 -3.73
CA ALA A 54 1.52 10.31 -2.43
C ALA A 54 0.16 10.26 -1.69
N GLY A 55 -0.58 11.37 -1.67
CA GLY A 55 -1.95 11.44 -1.12
C GLY A 55 -2.92 10.59 -1.93
N ASN A 56 -2.85 10.69 -3.24
CA ASN A 56 -3.74 10.00 -4.17
C ASN A 56 -3.53 8.47 -4.24
N THR A 57 -2.55 7.90 -3.53
CA THR A 57 -2.40 6.43 -3.41
C THR A 57 -3.65 5.81 -2.80
N ALA A 58 -4.17 6.38 -1.73
CA ALA A 58 -5.40 5.89 -1.10
C ALA A 58 -6.63 6.09 -1.99
N VAL A 59 -6.67 7.19 -2.75
CA VAL A 59 -7.76 7.48 -3.70
C VAL A 59 -7.75 6.49 -4.86
N ALA A 60 -6.58 6.16 -5.42
CA ALA A 60 -6.46 5.15 -6.47
C ALA A 60 -6.98 3.77 -6.01
N ALA A 61 -6.65 3.37 -4.77
CA ALA A 61 -7.20 2.15 -4.18
C ALA A 61 -8.72 2.23 -4.01
N ALA A 62 -9.26 3.38 -3.56
CA ALA A 62 -10.69 3.58 -3.39
C ALA A 62 -11.44 3.48 -4.73
N PHE A 63 -10.90 4.03 -5.80
CA PHE A 63 -11.48 3.90 -7.15
C PHE A 63 -11.50 2.45 -7.63
N ALA A 64 -10.44 1.69 -7.38
CA ALA A 64 -10.39 0.27 -7.72
C ALA A 64 -11.44 -0.52 -6.90
N LEU A 65 -11.54 -0.28 -5.60
CA LEU A 65 -12.53 -0.91 -4.72
C LEU A 65 -13.97 -0.53 -5.10
N ALA A 66 -14.22 0.71 -5.51
CA ALA A 66 -15.55 1.16 -5.90
C ALA A 66 -16.15 0.35 -7.04
N GLN A 67 -15.31 -0.21 -7.93
CA GLN A 67 -15.78 -1.06 -9.02
C GLN A 67 -16.32 -2.41 -8.56
N GLU A 68 -16.00 -2.83 -7.33
CA GLU A 68 -16.41 -4.10 -6.72
C GLU A 68 -17.58 -3.94 -5.75
N LEU A 69 -17.94 -2.70 -5.40
CA LEU A 69 -18.95 -2.38 -4.39
C LEU A 69 -20.29 -2.00 -5.03
N PRO A 70 -21.41 -2.11 -4.28
CA PRO A 70 -22.70 -1.57 -4.69
C PRO A 70 -22.66 -0.07 -4.98
N GLU A 71 -23.52 0.42 -5.87
CA GLU A 71 -23.55 1.84 -6.28
C GLU A 71 -23.83 2.82 -5.13
N ASP A 72 -24.51 2.37 -4.08
CA ASP A 72 -24.84 3.15 -2.89
C ASP A 72 -23.78 3.06 -1.79
N ALA A 73 -22.67 2.34 -2.03
CA ALA A 73 -21.59 2.22 -1.07
C ALA A 73 -20.85 3.56 -0.89
N VAL A 74 -20.54 3.88 0.36
CA VAL A 74 -19.77 5.08 0.72
C VAL A 74 -18.36 4.69 1.11
N ILE A 75 -17.36 5.23 0.40
CA ILE A 75 -15.96 5.02 0.70
C ILE A 75 -15.40 6.30 1.30
N VAL A 76 -14.90 6.22 2.54
CA VAL A 76 -14.20 7.33 3.18
C VAL A 76 -12.71 7.15 2.99
N VAL A 77 -12.06 8.13 2.34
CA VAL A 77 -10.62 8.11 2.05
C VAL A 77 -9.92 9.11 2.96
N SER A 78 -8.91 8.62 3.69
CA SER A 78 -7.97 9.50 4.39
C SER A 78 -6.83 9.84 3.44
N GLU A 79 -6.83 11.06 2.94
CA GLU A 79 -5.83 11.55 2.01
C GLU A 79 -4.76 12.38 2.71
N THR A 80 -3.50 12.11 2.38
CA THR A 80 -2.39 12.91 2.88
C THR A 80 -2.29 14.21 2.08
N GLU A 81 -2.35 15.34 2.76
CA GLU A 81 -2.16 16.62 2.10
C GLU A 81 -0.70 16.79 1.66
N TYR A 82 -0.52 17.26 0.45
CA TYR A 82 0.76 17.74 -0.04
C TYR A 82 0.62 19.15 -0.61
N THR A 83 1.34 20.08 -0.03
CA THR A 83 1.40 21.47 -0.49
C THR A 83 2.74 21.72 -1.18
N GLY A 84 2.71 22.21 -2.43
CA GLY A 84 3.92 22.56 -3.16
C GLY A 84 4.04 21.88 -4.53
N ALA A 85 5.28 21.84 -5.08
CA ALA A 85 5.54 21.38 -6.44
C ALA A 85 5.24 19.91 -6.71
N GLY A 86 5.09 19.08 -5.66
CA GLY A 86 4.83 17.66 -5.80
C GLY A 86 3.38 17.27 -6.06
N LYS A 87 2.46 18.24 -6.13
CA LYS A 87 1.05 17.98 -6.45
C LYS A 87 0.80 17.63 -7.92
N HIS A 88 1.74 17.89 -8.80
CA HIS A 88 1.66 17.59 -10.22
C HIS A 88 2.55 16.43 -10.59
N ILE A 89 2.11 15.60 -11.54
CA ILE A 89 2.87 14.44 -11.99
C ILE A 89 3.93 14.79 -13.05
N GLN A 90 3.82 15.93 -13.72
CA GLN A 90 4.70 16.30 -14.83
C GLN A 90 6.19 16.30 -14.50
N PRO A 91 6.64 16.86 -13.35
CA PRO A 91 8.04 16.79 -12.97
C PRO A 91 8.54 15.35 -12.78
N GLN A 92 7.69 14.47 -12.22
CA GLN A 92 8.02 13.07 -12.01
C GLN A 92 8.09 12.30 -13.34
N MET A 93 7.21 12.63 -14.27
CA MET A 93 7.21 12.07 -15.62
C MET A 93 8.43 12.51 -16.43
N ALA A 94 8.83 13.80 -16.32
CA ALA A 94 10.03 14.29 -16.93
C ALA A 94 11.27 13.56 -16.39
N PHE A 95 11.40 13.47 -15.09
CA PHE A 95 12.47 12.72 -14.43
C PHE A 95 12.51 11.25 -14.85
N ALA A 96 11.37 10.59 -14.97
CA ALA A 96 11.30 9.21 -15.43
C ALA A 96 11.87 9.06 -16.84
N ARG A 97 11.48 9.93 -17.79
CA ARG A 97 11.98 9.91 -19.17
C ARG A 97 13.49 10.16 -19.23
N GLU A 98 13.99 11.15 -18.47
CA GLU A 98 15.42 11.45 -18.37
C GLU A 98 16.26 10.29 -17.86
N ASN A 99 15.65 9.40 -17.06
CA ASN A 99 16.29 8.20 -16.54
C ASN A 99 15.95 6.91 -17.34
N GLY A 100 15.47 7.07 -18.57
CA GLY A 100 15.23 5.94 -19.48
C GLY A 100 14.00 5.11 -19.17
N ILE A 101 13.08 5.60 -18.34
CA ILE A 101 11.81 4.93 -18.06
C ILE A 101 10.80 5.30 -19.15
N GLU A 102 10.34 4.30 -19.89
CA GLU A 102 9.28 4.48 -20.87
C GLU A 102 7.95 4.81 -20.19
N ILE A 103 7.23 5.82 -20.68
CA ILE A 103 5.89 6.15 -20.19
C ILE A 103 4.88 5.86 -21.30
N LYS A 104 3.92 5.01 -21.02
CA LYS A 104 2.89 4.61 -21.99
C LYS A 104 1.52 4.44 -21.33
N PHE A 105 0.47 4.42 -22.15
CA PHE A 105 -0.88 4.04 -21.72
C PHE A 105 -1.12 2.56 -22.03
N GLY A 106 -1.73 1.84 -21.09
CA GLY A 106 -1.95 0.41 -21.23
C GLY A 106 -2.72 -0.20 -20.06
N ASP A 107 -2.46 -1.47 -19.83
CA ASP A 107 -2.93 -2.23 -18.67
C ASP A 107 -1.76 -2.34 -17.66
N PRO A 108 -1.78 -1.57 -16.55
CA PRO A 108 -0.68 -1.60 -15.59
C PRO A 108 -0.40 -2.99 -15.01
N ASP A 109 -1.43 -3.81 -14.83
CA ASP A 109 -1.24 -5.16 -14.25
C ASP A 109 -0.48 -6.10 -15.18
N LYS A 110 -0.64 -5.93 -16.49
CA LYS A 110 -0.02 -6.81 -17.48
C LYS A 110 1.29 -6.28 -18.03
N GLU A 111 1.40 -4.96 -18.13
CA GLU A 111 2.44 -4.33 -18.93
C GLU A 111 3.50 -3.60 -18.11
N ASP A 112 3.22 -3.30 -16.81
CA ASP A 112 4.15 -2.59 -15.95
C ASP A 112 5.36 -3.47 -15.62
N LYS A 113 6.55 -2.91 -15.84
CA LYS A 113 7.82 -3.56 -15.55
C LYS A 113 8.69 -2.62 -14.72
N PRO A 114 8.85 -2.91 -13.41
CA PRO A 114 9.62 -2.06 -12.51
C PRO A 114 11.01 -1.72 -13.05
N GLY A 115 11.36 -0.42 -13.03
CA GLY A 115 12.64 0.08 -13.54
C GLY A 115 12.75 0.16 -15.06
N VAL A 116 11.75 -0.26 -15.82
CA VAL A 116 11.75 -0.23 -17.29
C VAL A 116 10.71 0.73 -17.84
N ASN A 117 9.47 0.63 -17.37
CA ASN A 117 8.39 1.49 -17.83
C ASN A 117 7.46 1.91 -16.69
N LEU A 118 6.67 2.93 -16.97
CA LEU A 118 5.53 3.37 -16.18
C LEU A 118 4.30 3.29 -17.08
N VAL A 119 3.35 2.44 -16.73
CA VAL A 119 2.12 2.23 -17.50
C VAL A 119 0.98 2.97 -16.82
N LEU A 120 0.41 3.96 -17.50
CA LEU A 120 -0.80 4.64 -17.05
C LEU A 120 -2.03 3.89 -17.58
N PRO A 121 -3.08 3.72 -16.77
CA PRO A 121 -4.35 3.17 -17.24
C PRO A 121 -4.88 3.93 -18.46
N LYS A 122 -5.50 3.21 -19.39
CA LYS A 122 -6.21 3.82 -20.53
C LYS A 122 -7.50 4.52 -20.11
N ASP A 123 -8.15 3.96 -19.11
CA ASP A 123 -9.39 4.45 -18.51
C ASP A 123 -9.57 3.88 -17.10
N PRO A 124 -10.53 4.35 -16.29
CA PRO A 124 -10.71 3.92 -14.90
C PRO A 124 -10.93 2.41 -14.72
N SER A 125 -11.44 1.71 -15.72
CA SER A 125 -11.69 0.27 -15.62
C SER A 125 -10.42 -0.59 -15.51
N TYR A 126 -9.25 0.01 -15.77
CA TYR A 126 -7.94 -0.64 -15.59
C TYR A 126 -7.35 -0.45 -14.20
N LEU A 127 -7.95 0.37 -13.35
CA LEU A 127 -7.51 0.52 -11.96
C LEU A 127 -7.75 -0.77 -11.19
N ARG A 128 -6.72 -1.27 -10.51
CA ARG A 128 -6.77 -2.51 -9.75
C ARG A 128 -6.02 -2.36 -8.44
N ILE A 129 -6.48 -3.11 -7.46
CA ILE A 129 -5.74 -3.36 -6.21
C ILE A 129 -5.09 -4.73 -6.26
N GLN A 130 -4.00 -4.87 -5.54
CA GLN A 130 -3.36 -6.16 -5.30
C GLN A 130 -3.33 -6.40 -3.80
N GLU A 131 -3.85 -7.54 -3.34
CA GLU A 131 -3.81 -7.92 -1.94
C GLU A 131 -2.37 -8.19 -1.50
N ALA A 132 -1.95 -7.56 -0.42
CA ALA A 132 -0.75 -7.94 0.27
C ALA A 132 -1.08 -9.00 1.35
N ASP A 133 -0.15 -9.90 1.59
CA ASP A 133 -0.32 -10.96 2.59
C ASP A 133 -0.26 -10.38 4.01
N ILE A 134 -1.39 -9.92 4.50
CA ILE A 134 -1.52 -9.35 5.86
C ILE A 134 -1.17 -10.38 6.94
N LYS A 135 -1.37 -11.68 6.68
CA LYS A 135 -1.01 -12.75 7.60
C LYS A 135 0.51 -12.77 7.82
N ARG A 136 1.27 -12.69 6.73
CA ARG A 136 2.73 -12.60 6.78
C ARG A 136 3.22 -11.37 7.54
N PHE A 137 2.54 -10.22 7.39
CA PHE A 137 2.86 -9.02 8.16
C PHE A 137 2.65 -9.23 9.66
N ARG A 138 1.55 -9.87 10.04
CA ARG A 138 1.23 -10.20 11.43
C ARG A 138 2.25 -11.15 12.04
N GLU A 139 2.59 -12.23 11.36
CA GLU A 139 3.62 -13.17 11.79
C GLU A 139 4.99 -12.51 11.96
N SER A 140 5.39 -11.68 10.99
CA SER A 140 6.65 -10.94 11.05
C SER A 140 6.70 -9.98 12.24
N LEU A 141 5.61 -9.26 12.53
CA LEU A 141 5.55 -8.36 13.70
C LEU A 141 5.71 -9.13 14.99
N ILE A 142 5.00 -10.26 15.16
CA ILE A 142 5.09 -11.12 16.34
C ILE A 142 6.54 -11.57 16.57
N LYS A 143 7.15 -12.17 15.56
CA LYS A 143 8.54 -12.68 15.63
C LYS A 143 9.54 -11.56 15.94
N LYS A 144 9.43 -10.43 15.25
CA LYS A 144 10.34 -9.29 15.45
C LYS A 144 10.17 -8.63 16.81
N SER A 145 8.93 -8.56 17.32
CA SER A 145 8.66 -8.02 18.66
C SER A 145 9.32 -8.87 19.74
N CYS A 146 9.11 -10.17 19.75
CA CYS A 146 9.75 -11.08 20.70
C CYS A 146 11.28 -11.01 20.60
N LYS A 147 11.84 -11.07 19.38
CA LYS A 147 13.29 -10.97 19.15
C LYS A 147 13.87 -9.65 19.67
N LYS A 148 13.21 -8.54 19.41
CA LYS A 148 13.65 -7.19 19.80
C LYS A 148 13.72 -7.03 21.32
N HIS A 149 12.76 -7.64 22.04
CA HIS A 149 12.65 -7.53 23.49
C HIS A 149 13.27 -8.71 24.24
N GLY A 150 13.93 -9.64 23.53
CA GLY A 150 14.59 -10.81 24.12
C GLY A 150 13.61 -11.80 24.77
N VAL A 151 12.34 -11.79 24.34
CA VAL A 151 11.30 -12.69 24.89
C VAL A 151 11.42 -14.06 24.22
N THR A 152 11.96 -15.02 24.97
CA THR A 152 12.09 -16.43 24.51
C THR A 152 10.93 -17.31 24.98
N ASN A 153 10.37 -17.01 26.14
CA ASN A 153 9.22 -17.71 26.73
C ASN A 153 8.14 -16.68 27.05
N PRO A 154 7.25 -16.34 26.11
CA PRO A 154 6.22 -15.34 26.34
C PRO A 154 5.21 -15.82 27.38
N THR A 155 4.83 -14.92 28.27
CA THR A 155 3.77 -15.15 29.26
C THR A 155 2.39 -15.14 28.59
N ALA A 156 1.35 -15.51 29.31
CA ALA A 156 -0.03 -15.41 28.82
C ALA A 156 -0.40 -13.95 28.49
N GLU A 157 0.10 -12.99 29.26
CA GLU A 157 -0.10 -11.56 29.03
C GLU A 157 0.61 -11.07 27.76
N ASP A 158 1.85 -11.52 27.52
CA ASP A 158 2.59 -11.22 26.28
C ASP A 158 1.85 -11.76 25.05
N LEU A 159 1.33 -13.00 25.13
CA LEU A 159 0.59 -13.61 24.02
C LEU A 159 -0.69 -12.84 23.73
N GLN A 160 -1.43 -12.42 24.78
CA GLN A 160 -2.65 -11.62 24.61
C GLN A 160 -2.33 -10.25 23.99
N PHE A 161 -1.29 -9.57 24.49
CA PHE A 161 -0.84 -8.30 23.94
C PHE A 161 -0.50 -8.40 22.45
N LEU A 162 0.25 -9.44 22.06
CA LEU A 162 0.61 -9.67 20.65
C LEU A 162 -0.60 -10.00 19.79
N ALA A 163 -1.55 -10.75 20.32
CA ALA A 163 -2.83 -11.05 19.64
C ALA A 163 -3.62 -9.76 19.37
N ASP A 164 -3.75 -8.90 20.37
CA ASP A 164 -4.45 -7.61 20.25
C ASP A 164 -3.73 -6.67 19.25
N GLU A 165 -2.40 -6.55 19.32
CA GLU A 165 -1.60 -5.68 18.44
C GLU A 165 -1.60 -6.15 16.98
N THR A 166 -1.84 -7.43 16.75
CA THR A 166 -1.88 -8.00 15.39
C THR A 166 -3.30 -8.31 14.91
N LYS A 167 -4.35 -8.03 15.72
CA LYS A 167 -5.74 -8.36 15.40
C LYS A 167 -5.90 -9.85 15.05
N THR A 168 -5.35 -10.71 15.94
CA THR A 168 -5.40 -12.17 15.81
C THR A 168 -5.81 -12.79 17.13
N ASP A 169 -5.85 -14.12 17.21
CA ASP A 169 -6.02 -14.86 18.46
C ASP A 169 -4.68 -15.37 19.02
N ILE A 170 -4.72 -15.86 20.24
CA ILE A 170 -3.55 -16.40 20.94
C ILE A 170 -2.99 -17.63 20.22
N GLU A 171 -3.82 -18.43 19.58
CA GLU A 171 -3.39 -19.63 18.86
C GLU A 171 -2.55 -19.25 17.62
N PHE A 172 -2.98 -18.23 16.90
CA PHE A 172 -2.19 -17.65 15.81
C PHE A 172 -0.82 -17.18 16.29
N VAL A 173 -0.77 -16.47 17.44
CA VAL A 173 0.51 -15.98 18.00
C VAL A 173 1.43 -17.15 18.38
N LYS A 174 0.89 -18.20 19.04
CA LYS A 174 1.65 -19.40 19.37
C LYS A 174 2.22 -20.07 18.11
N ASN A 175 1.37 -20.28 17.11
CA ASN A 175 1.80 -20.88 15.84
C ASN A 175 2.90 -20.06 15.17
N ALA A 176 2.79 -18.72 15.16
CA ALA A 176 3.81 -17.84 14.60
C ALA A 176 5.15 -17.95 15.33
N LEU A 177 5.12 -18.24 16.64
CA LEU A 177 6.32 -18.40 17.47
C LEU A 177 6.85 -19.85 17.51
N GLY A 178 6.10 -20.81 17.02
CA GLY A 178 6.46 -22.24 17.07
C GLY A 178 6.25 -22.88 18.44
N LEU A 179 5.28 -22.41 19.20
CA LEU A 179 4.90 -22.87 20.56
C LEU A 179 3.75 -23.86 20.52
#